data_df678485a0f77ac1eec77152f488c2ab
#
_entry.id   df678485a0f77ac1eec77152f488c2ab
#
_cell.length_a   1.000
_cell.length_b   1.000
_cell.length_c   1.000
_cell.angle_alpha   90.00
_cell.angle_beta   90.00
_cell.angle_gamma   90.00
#
_symmetry.space_group_name_H-M   'P 1'
#
loop_
_entity.id
_entity.type
_entity.pdbx_description
1 polymer ?
#
loop_
_entity_poly.entity_id
_entity_poly.type
_entity_poly.pdbx_seq_one_letter_code
_entity_poly.pdbx_strand_id
1 'polypeptide(L)'
;MLFSGRRRLSYLYVREGWRRVSRRLSIGRVSTLRFTGSTPNRLIVAPTDLRAVDPFVAEEILAGRFPLAGRVVDTEGESPFEIDLPSREFAARLHSFGWLRHLRAIREDAGYVRLRQIVDDWIATHGRDLGGIAWDPDIIAQRIIAWLSHSPVVLRNAEHGFYRRFLKSLALQVRYLRHIAETVRDGEARLRVRLALAMASVAMPASPSAIRKASRHLDLELDRQILPDGSHCSRSPRAGLEL
;
A
#
# COMPACT_ATOMS: atom_id res chain seq x y z
N MET A 1 12.80 -41.65 -11.90
CA MET A 1 12.86 -40.25 -11.45
C MET A 1 11.67 -39.37 -11.89
N LEU A 2 10.56 -39.91 -12.43
CA LEU A 2 9.42 -39.12 -12.96
C LEU A 2 8.27 -38.88 -11.96
N PHE A 3 8.28 -39.49 -10.78
CA PHE A 3 7.19 -39.40 -9.79
C PHE A 3 7.27 -38.18 -8.84
N SER A 4 8.43 -37.54 -8.73
CA SER A 4 8.62 -36.39 -7.80
C SER A 4 8.03 -35.08 -8.36
N GLY A 5 8.01 -34.93 -9.69
CA GLY A 5 7.49 -33.72 -10.34
C GLY A 5 5.96 -33.58 -10.24
N ARG A 6 5.23 -34.68 -10.36
CA ARG A 6 3.75 -34.69 -10.26
C ARG A 6 3.26 -34.31 -8.86
N ARG A 7 3.92 -34.76 -7.79
CA ARG A 7 3.58 -34.38 -6.41
C ARG A 7 3.88 -32.92 -6.11
N ARG A 8 4.94 -32.35 -6.68
CA ARG A 8 5.25 -30.92 -6.58
C ARG A 8 4.20 -30.06 -7.33
N LEU A 9 3.83 -30.49 -8.52
CA LEU A 9 2.80 -29.77 -9.31
C LEU A 9 1.43 -29.82 -8.62
N SER A 10 0.98 -30.99 -8.14
CA SER A 10 -0.29 -31.09 -7.41
C SER A 10 -0.27 -30.26 -6.12
N TYR A 11 0.82 -30.23 -5.37
CA TYR A 11 0.95 -29.36 -4.20
C TYR A 11 0.84 -27.87 -4.56
N LEU A 12 1.46 -27.44 -5.66
CA LEU A 12 1.37 -26.08 -6.16
C LEU A 12 -0.06 -25.71 -6.60
N TYR A 13 -0.77 -26.62 -7.27
CA TYR A 13 -2.16 -26.43 -7.67
C TYR A 13 -3.10 -26.36 -6.46
N VAL A 14 -2.94 -27.21 -5.47
CA VAL A 14 -3.74 -27.18 -4.23
C VAL A 14 -3.45 -25.91 -3.44
N ARG A 15 -2.19 -25.50 -3.33
CA ARG A 15 -1.79 -24.25 -2.68
C ARG A 15 -2.36 -23.02 -3.40
N GLU A 16 -2.37 -23.03 -4.74
CA GLU A 16 -2.95 -21.95 -5.53
C GLU A 16 -4.48 -21.93 -5.45
N GLY A 17 -5.12 -23.10 -5.49
CA GLY A 17 -6.56 -23.23 -5.29
C GLY A 17 -7.00 -22.74 -3.91
N TRP A 18 -6.31 -23.15 -2.85
CA TRP A 18 -6.56 -22.68 -1.49
C TRP A 18 -6.38 -21.16 -1.35
N ARG A 19 -5.37 -20.60 -2.01
CA ARG A 19 -5.14 -19.15 -2.05
C ARG A 19 -6.28 -18.41 -2.73
N ARG A 20 -6.83 -18.92 -3.84
CA ARG A 20 -7.98 -18.31 -4.53
C ARG A 20 -9.25 -18.38 -3.70
N VAL A 21 -9.45 -19.51 -3.02
CA VAL A 21 -10.60 -19.71 -2.14
C VAL A 21 -10.50 -18.84 -0.90
N SER A 22 -9.34 -18.77 -0.24
CA SER A 22 -9.13 -17.93 0.94
C SER A 22 -9.26 -16.43 0.62
N ARG A 23 -8.81 -15.99 -0.58
CA ARG A 23 -9.08 -14.62 -1.06
C ARG A 23 -10.58 -14.35 -1.24
N ARG A 24 -11.33 -15.30 -1.83
CA ARG A 24 -12.79 -15.13 -2.04
C ARG A 24 -13.57 -15.12 -0.72
N LEU A 25 -13.15 -15.91 0.25
CA LEU A 25 -13.79 -15.97 1.58
C LEU A 25 -13.48 -14.77 2.46
N SER A 26 -12.37 -14.04 2.20
CA SER A 26 -12.04 -12.79 2.90
C SER A 26 -12.76 -11.55 2.34
N ILE A 27 -13.49 -11.67 1.23
CA ILE A 27 -14.09 -10.58 0.45
C ILE A 27 -15.55 -10.28 0.89
N GLY A 28 -15.96 -10.51 2.12
CA GLY A 28 -17.30 -10.15 2.57
C GLY A 28 -17.31 -8.95 3.53
N ARG A 29 -18.35 -8.11 3.47
CA ARG A 29 -18.60 -7.02 4.44
C ARG A 29 -18.50 -7.43 5.91
N VAL A 30 -18.65 -8.71 6.21
CA VAL A 30 -18.46 -9.31 7.54
C VAL A 30 -16.99 -9.36 7.95
N SER A 31 -16.05 -9.25 6.99
CA SER A 31 -14.63 -9.41 7.28
C SER A 31 -13.96 -8.16 7.88
N THR A 32 -14.52 -6.96 7.71
CA THR A 32 -13.94 -5.75 8.33
C THR A 32 -13.97 -5.78 9.85
N LEU A 33 -15.02 -6.37 10.44
CA LEU A 33 -15.14 -6.54 11.89
C LEU A 33 -13.99 -7.39 12.46
N ARG A 34 -13.50 -8.35 11.69
CA ARG A 34 -12.39 -9.23 12.08
C ARG A 34 -11.05 -8.49 12.19
N PHE A 35 -10.89 -7.37 11.50
CA PHE A 35 -9.69 -6.53 11.51
C PHE A 35 -9.87 -5.26 12.34
N THR A 36 -11.01 -5.10 13.01
CA THR A 36 -11.19 -4.03 14.00
C THR A 36 -10.31 -4.30 15.22
N GLY A 37 -9.78 -3.25 15.81
CA GLY A 37 -8.93 -3.34 16.99
C GLY A 37 -8.54 -1.95 17.44
N SER A 38 -7.68 -1.84 18.45
CA SER A 38 -7.21 -0.55 18.96
C SER A 38 -6.61 0.29 17.82
N THR A 39 -7.06 1.53 17.70
CA THR A 39 -6.47 2.50 16.78
C THR A 39 -5.29 3.15 17.49
N PRO A 40 -4.11 3.23 16.86
CA PRO A 40 -2.98 3.96 17.42
C PRO A 40 -3.36 5.43 17.63
N ASN A 41 -2.84 6.02 18.71
CA ASN A 41 -3.12 7.43 19.00
C ASN A 41 -2.25 8.38 18.20
N ARG A 42 -1.09 7.89 17.71
CA ARG A 42 -0.12 8.68 16.94
C ARG A 42 0.74 7.80 16.06
N LEU A 43 1.39 8.40 15.08
CA LEU A 43 2.58 7.85 14.43
C LEU A 43 3.82 8.25 15.24
N ILE A 44 4.80 7.35 15.32
CA ILE A 44 6.05 7.56 16.06
C ILE A 44 7.07 8.25 15.16
N VAL A 45 7.17 7.77 13.91
CA VAL A 45 8.11 8.27 12.91
C VAL A 45 7.48 8.16 11.53
N ALA A 46 7.86 9.08 10.63
CA ALA A 46 7.56 9.00 9.21
C ALA A 46 8.84 8.57 8.49
N PRO A 47 8.88 7.38 7.88
CA PRO A 47 10.04 6.95 7.09
C PRO A 47 10.27 7.89 5.91
N THR A 48 11.52 8.24 5.65
CA THR A 48 11.86 9.18 4.58
C THR A 48 11.75 8.51 3.21
N ASP A 49 11.01 9.13 2.29
CA ASP A 49 11.03 8.76 0.86
C ASP A 49 12.12 9.56 0.16
N LEU A 50 13.13 8.88 -0.40
CA LEU A 50 14.27 9.47 -1.08
C LEU A 50 14.01 9.75 -2.56
N ARG A 51 12.87 9.32 -3.10
CA ARG A 51 12.52 9.50 -4.52
C ARG A 51 12.29 10.98 -4.83
N ALA A 52 12.59 11.34 -6.08
CA ALA A 52 12.44 12.71 -6.57
C ALA A 52 10.98 13.19 -6.49
N VAL A 53 10.83 14.49 -6.25
CA VAL A 53 9.57 15.22 -6.24
C VAL A 53 9.45 16.00 -7.52
N ASP A 54 8.30 15.93 -8.17
CA ASP A 54 7.97 16.72 -9.34
C ASP A 54 6.85 17.71 -8.97
N PRO A 55 7.14 19.01 -8.89
CA PRO A 55 6.15 20.03 -8.55
C PRO A 55 5.03 20.14 -9.57
N PHE A 56 5.31 19.92 -10.86
CA PHE A 56 4.29 19.97 -11.91
C PHE A 56 3.24 18.89 -11.71
N VAL A 57 3.67 17.66 -11.38
CA VAL A 57 2.73 16.56 -11.04
C VAL A 57 1.91 16.90 -9.80
N ALA A 58 2.49 17.61 -8.83
CA ALA A 58 1.74 18.05 -7.65
C ALA A 58 0.64 19.03 -8.02
N GLU A 59 0.94 20.03 -8.84
CA GLU A 59 -0.03 21.03 -9.32
C GLU A 59 -1.17 20.36 -10.11
N GLU A 60 -0.85 19.44 -11.02
CA GLU A 60 -1.85 18.69 -11.77
C GLU A 60 -2.80 17.91 -10.84
N ILE A 61 -2.26 17.18 -9.87
CA ILE A 61 -3.08 16.41 -8.92
C ILE A 61 -3.98 17.32 -8.08
N LEU A 62 -3.46 18.45 -7.62
CA LEU A 62 -4.24 19.42 -6.85
C LEU A 62 -5.35 20.06 -7.69
N ALA A 63 -5.12 20.22 -9.00
CA ALA A 63 -6.11 20.69 -9.95
C ALA A 63 -7.13 19.60 -10.37
N GLY A 64 -7.00 18.37 -9.84
CA GLY A 64 -7.89 17.26 -10.17
C GLY A 64 -7.46 16.43 -11.37
N ARG A 65 -6.30 16.69 -11.96
CA ARG A 65 -5.75 15.93 -13.09
C ARG A 65 -4.69 14.95 -12.61
N PHE A 66 -4.90 13.67 -12.86
CA PHE A 66 -4.03 12.58 -12.41
C PHE A 66 -3.19 12.02 -13.57
N PRO A 67 -1.90 12.41 -13.71
CA PRO A 67 -0.98 11.87 -14.72
C PRO A 67 -0.40 10.54 -14.24
N LEU A 68 -1.11 9.45 -14.45
CA LEU A 68 -0.73 8.12 -13.97
C LEU A 68 -0.71 7.10 -15.11
N ALA A 69 0.22 6.15 -15.07
CA ALA A 69 0.34 5.06 -16.04
C ALA A 69 0.34 5.54 -17.52
N GLY A 70 1.01 6.67 -17.80
CA GLY A 70 1.11 7.24 -19.15
C GLY A 70 -0.19 7.88 -19.67
N ARG A 71 -1.18 8.12 -18.81
CA ARG A 71 -2.44 8.79 -19.14
C ARG A 71 -2.70 9.90 -18.15
N VAL A 72 -3.44 10.92 -18.58
CA VAL A 72 -3.97 11.97 -17.70
C VAL A 72 -5.47 11.81 -17.63
N VAL A 73 -6.01 11.76 -16.41
CA VAL A 73 -7.46 11.73 -16.17
C VAL A 73 -7.82 13.00 -15.40
N ASP A 74 -8.74 13.77 -15.95
CA ASP A 74 -9.36 14.91 -15.27
C ASP A 74 -10.61 14.42 -14.52
N THR A 75 -10.71 14.76 -13.26
CA THR A 75 -11.83 14.34 -12.40
C THR A 75 -13.03 15.29 -12.50
N GLU A 76 -12.91 16.41 -13.21
CA GLU A 76 -13.97 17.42 -13.36
C GLU A 76 -14.60 17.84 -12.02
N GLY A 77 -13.82 17.77 -10.95
CA GLY A 77 -14.26 18.10 -9.58
C GLY A 77 -14.82 16.93 -8.77
N GLU A 78 -15.02 15.76 -9.39
CA GLU A 78 -15.45 14.55 -8.69
C GLU A 78 -14.30 13.90 -7.91
N SER A 79 -14.64 12.89 -7.11
CA SER A 79 -13.64 12.04 -6.46
C SER A 79 -12.95 11.14 -7.50
N PRO A 80 -11.61 11.07 -7.54
CA PRO A 80 -10.91 10.19 -8.47
C PRO A 80 -11.18 8.70 -8.21
N PHE A 81 -11.82 8.37 -7.11
CA PHE A 81 -12.15 7.00 -6.72
C PHE A 81 -13.59 6.58 -7.06
N GLU A 82 -14.39 7.49 -7.63
CA GLU A 82 -15.79 7.26 -7.99
C GLU A 82 -16.05 7.32 -9.49
N ILE A 83 -15.04 7.74 -10.28
CA ILE A 83 -15.11 7.81 -11.73
C ILE A 83 -14.62 6.51 -12.40
N ASP A 84 -14.99 6.31 -13.65
CA ASP A 84 -14.49 5.21 -14.47
C ASP A 84 -13.02 5.40 -14.83
N LEU A 85 -12.18 4.46 -14.45
CA LEU A 85 -10.74 4.55 -14.65
C LEU A 85 -10.33 3.91 -15.99
N PRO A 86 -9.38 4.52 -16.73
CA PRO A 86 -9.07 4.14 -18.11
C PRO A 86 -8.38 2.78 -18.25
N SER A 87 -7.79 2.25 -17.18
CA SER A 87 -7.14 0.94 -17.18
C SER A 87 -6.91 0.42 -15.77
N ARG A 88 -6.68 -0.91 -15.67
CA ARG A 88 -6.30 -1.54 -14.40
C ARG A 88 -4.96 -1.01 -13.87
N GLU A 89 -4.01 -0.69 -14.74
CA GLU A 89 -2.72 -0.13 -14.32
C GLU A 89 -2.89 1.28 -13.74
N PHE A 90 -3.73 2.12 -14.37
CA PHE A 90 -4.08 3.42 -13.84
C PHE A 90 -4.71 3.29 -12.43
N ALA A 91 -5.69 2.42 -12.29
CA ALA A 91 -6.33 2.14 -11.00
C ALA A 91 -5.31 1.67 -9.95
N ALA A 92 -4.38 0.78 -10.31
CA ALA A 92 -3.31 0.33 -9.43
C ALA A 92 -2.44 1.50 -8.94
N ARG A 93 -2.01 2.38 -9.84
CA ARG A 93 -1.21 3.56 -9.52
C ARG A 93 -1.98 4.56 -8.66
N LEU A 94 -3.25 4.78 -8.96
CA LEU A 94 -4.11 5.66 -8.19
C LEU A 94 -4.28 5.16 -6.74
N HIS A 95 -4.68 3.89 -6.58
CA HIS A 95 -4.92 3.29 -5.27
C HIS A 95 -3.64 3.00 -4.45
N SER A 96 -2.48 2.97 -5.07
CA SER A 96 -1.19 2.80 -4.38
C SER A 96 -0.72 4.05 -3.65
N PHE A 97 -1.24 5.24 -4.02
CA PHE A 97 -0.83 6.52 -3.47
C PHE A 97 0.65 6.87 -3.64
N GLY A 98 1.37 6.19 -4.54
CA GLY A 98 2.78 6.50 -4.83
C GLY A 98 3.00 7.93 -5.33
N TRP A 99 1.98 8.57 -5.85
CA TRP A 99 1.94 9.96 -6.28
C TRP A 99 1.98 10.97 -5.12
N LEU A 100 1.67 10.57 -3.88
CA LEU A 100 1.77 11.45 -2.70
C LEU A 100 3.16 12.08 -2.53
N ARG A 101 4.23 11.42 -3.01
CA ARG A 101 5.57 11.98 -2.94
C ARG A 101 5.69 13.36 -3.58
N HIS A 102 4.96 13.60 -4.69
CA HIS A 102 5.00 14.86 -5.41
C HIS A 102 4.38 16.00 -4.58
N LEU A 103 3.38 15.69 -3.76
CA LEU A 103 2.68 16.65 -2.91
C LEU A 103 3.53 17.19 -1.74
N ARG A 104 4.76 16.69 -1.57
CA ARG A 104 5.77 17.37 -0.71
C ARG A 104 6.16 18.76 -1.24
N ALA A 105 5.86 19.06 -2.50
CA ALA A 105 6.08 20.37 -3.09
C ALA A 105 5.01 21.41 -2.71
N ILE A 106 3.90 21.00 -2.06
CA ILE A 106 2.83 21.92 -1.62
C ILE A 106 3.40 23.01 -0.72
N ARG A 107 3.03 24.26 -1.00
CA ARG A 107 3.41 25.42 -0.20
C ARG A 107 2.22 26.14 0.42
N GLU A 108 1.05 26.01 -0.19
CA GLU A 108 -0.17 26.73 0.19
C GLU A 108 -1.09 25.84 1.05
N ASP A 109 -1.76 26.46 2.01
CA ASP A 109 -2.69 25.74 2.90
C ASP A 109 -3.87 25.12 2.16
N ALA A 110 -4.35 25.73 1.08
CA ALA A 110 -5.39 25.18 0.21
C ALA A 110 -4.99 23.82 -0.38
N GLY A 111 -3.72 23.66 -0.77
CA GLY A 111 -3.19 22.39 -1.27
C GLY A 111 -3.25 21.27 -0.22
N TYR A 112 -2.94 21.55 1.04
CA TYR A 112 -3.07 20.57 2.13
C TYR A 112 -4.53 20.21 2.41
N VAL A 113 -5.46 21.15 2.28
CA VAL A 113 -6.90 20.88 2.40
C VAL A 113 -7.34 19.94 1.29
N ARG A 114 -6.99 20.23 0.03
CA ARG A 114 -7.33 19.39 -1.12
C ARG A 114 -6.73 17.98 -1.00
N LEU A 115 -5.47 17.87 -0.59
CA LEU A 115 -4.82 16.58 -0.34
C LEU A 115 -5.61 15.74 0.69
N ARG A 116 -5.99 16.36 1.81
CA ARG A 116 -6.79 15.67 2.85
C ARG A 116 -8.14 15.21 2.32
N GLN A 117 -8.80 16.00 1.48
CA GLN A 117 -10.05 15.60 0.83
C GLN A 117 -9.87 14.33 0.01
N ILE A 118 -8.85 14.31 -0.86
CA ILE A 118 -8.57 13.12 -1.70
C ILE A 118 -8.32 11.87 -0.84
N VAL A 119 -7.56 11.99 0.26
CA VAL A 119 -7.32 10.86 1.17
C VAL A 119 -8.59 10.45 1.91
N ASP A 120 -9.39 11.40 2.36
CA ASP A 120 -10.66 11.13 3.07
C ASP A 120 -11.71 10.50 2.15
N ASP A 121 -11.78 10.93 0.90
CA ASP A 121 -12.63 10.31 -0.14
C ASP A 121 -12.26 8.83 -0.33
N TRP A 122 -10.97 8.51 -0.43
CA TRP A 122 -10.55 7.11 -0.49
C TRP A 122 -10.97 6.31 0.75
N ILE A 123 -10.83 6.91 1.94
CA ILE A 123 -11.22 6.26 3.20
C ILE A 123 -12.74 6.00 3.21
N ALA A 124 -13.52 6.95 2.71
CA ALA A 124 -14.97 6.85 2.65
C ALA A 124 -15.44 5.77 1.66
N THR A 125 -14.87 5.74 0.46
CA THR A 125 -15.29 4.86 -0.65
C THR A 125 -14.72 3.45 -0.53
N HIS A 126 -13.43 3.32 -0.23
CA HIS A 126 -12.72 2.03 -0.24
C HIS A 126 -12.22 1.56 1.12
N GLY A 127 -12.27 2.40 2.14
CA GLY A 127 -11.67 2.10 3.44
C GLY A 127 -12.33 0.94 4.21
N ARG A 128 -13.51 0.49 3.78
CA ARG A 128 -14.26 -0.60 4.44
C ARG A 128 -14.64 -1.76 3.53
N ASP A 129 -14.41 -1.63 2.23
CA ASP A 129 -14.68 -2.69 1.27
C ASP A 129 -13.38 -3.41 0.93
N LEU A 130 -13.11 -4.54 1.63
CA LEU A 130 -11.88 -5.33 1.50
C LEU A 130 -11.82 -6.10 0.18
N GLY A 131 -12.21 -5.47 -0.92
CA GLY A 131 -12.27 -6.09 -2.23
C GLY A 131 -11.63 -5.27 -3.35
N GLY A 132 -11.60 -5.86 -4.54
CA GLY A 132 -11.12 -5.19 -5.74
C GLY A 132 -9.62 -4.88 -5.74
N ILE A 133 -9.23 -4.04 -6.69
CA ILE A 133 -7.83 -3.66 -6.90
C ILE A 133 -7.26 -2.87 -5.72
N ALA A 134 -8.08 -2.04 -5.08
CA ALA A 134 -7.67 -1.23 -3.94
C ALA A 134 -7.16 -2.07 -2.75
N TRP A 135 -7.59 -3.33 -2.66
CA TRP A 135 -7.21 -4.27 -1.60
C TRP A 135 -6.32 -5.42 -2.09
N ASP A 136 -5.74 -5.30 -3.29
CA ASP A 136 -4.67 -6.20 -3.71
C ASP A 136 -3.45 -6.03 -2.78
N PRO A 137 -2.81 -7.12 -2.31
CA PRO A 137 -1.72 -7.06 -1.33
C PRO A 137 -0.58 -6.13 -1.71
N ASP A 138 -0.22 -6.10 -2.99
CA ASP A 138 0.85 -5.24 -3.49
C ASP A 138 0.45 -3.76 -3.43
N ILE A 139 -0.80 -3.44 -3.82
CA ILE A 139 -1.33 -2.08 -3.80
C ILE A 139 -1.48 -1.56 -2.36
N ILE A 140 -1.95 -2.42 -1.44
CA ILE A 140 -2.02 -2.06 -0.01
C ILE A 140 -0.62 -1.78 0.54
N ALA A 141 0.38 -2.62 0.21
CA ALA A 141 1.74 -2.44 0.67
C ALA A 141 2.31 -1.09 0.22
N GLN A 142 2.17 -0.75 -1.07
CA GLN A 142 2.58 0.54 -1.62
C GLN A 142 1.86 1.70 -0.93
N ARG A 143 0.56 1.59 -0.70
CA ARG A 143 -0.23 2.63 -0.02
C ARG A 143 0.18 2.81 1.44
N ILE A 144 0.43 1.74 2.18
CA ILE A 144 0.93 1.83 3.55
C ILE A 144 2.27 2.56 3.58
N ILE A 145 3.21 2.20 2.70
CA ILE A 145 4.50 2.88 2.58
C ILE A 145 4.29 4.37 2.28
N ALA A 146 3.48 4.69 1.27
CA ALA A 146 3.21 6.07 0.89
C ALA A 146 2.54 6.88 2.02
N TRP A 147 1.54 6.32 2.70
CA TRP A 147 0.85 7.00 3.80
C TRP A 147 1.74 7.21 5.01
N LEU A 148 2.62 6.26 5.33
CA LEU A 148 3.59 6.42 6.42
C LEU A 148 4.61 7.49 6.08
N SER A 149 5.24 7.41 4.89
CA SER A 149 6.31 8.31 4.49
C SER A 149 5.83 9.75 4.29
N HIS A 150 4.60 9.93 3.80
CA HIS A 150 4.05 11.27 3.53
C HIS A 150 3.04 11.73 4.58
N SER A 151 2.94 11.02 5.71
CA SER A 151 2.09 11.43 6.84
C SER A 151 2.36 12.87 7.33
N PRO A 152 3.61 13.40 7.34
CA PRO A 152 3.84 14.79 7.75
C PRO A 152 3.15 15.82 6.84
N VAL A 153 2.99 15.50 5.55
CA VAL A 153 2.30 16.37 4.58
C VAL A 153 0.79 16.20 4.71
N VAL A 154 0.31 14.95 4.73
CA VAL A 154 -1.13 14.63 4.82
C VAL A 154 -1.75 15.12 6.12
N LEU A 155 -1.03 15.00 7.22
CA LEU A 155 -1.52 15.33 8.57
C LEU A 155 -1.18 16.75 9.02
N ARG A 156 -0.53 17.56 8.16
CA ARG A 156 -0.20 18.94 8.49
C ARG A 156 -1.47 19.75 8.73
N ASN A 157 -1.58 20.37 9.90
CA ASN A 157 -2.75 21.14 10.34
C ASN A 157 -4.09 20.37 10.19
N ALA A 158 -4.04 19.04 10.33
CA ALA A 158 -5.23 18.20 10.21
C ALA A 158 -6.14 18.34 11.43
N GLU A 159 -7.44 18.42 11.19
CA GLU A 159 -8.44 18.33 12.25
C GLU A 159 -8.40 16.97 12.94
N HIS A 160 -8.75 16.95 14.22
CA HIS A 160 -8.75 15.70 15.02
C HIS A 160 -9.61 14.59 14.39
N GLY A 161 -10.75 14.94 13.80
CA GLY A 161 -11.64 14.00 13.13
C GLY A 161 -10.97 13.27 11.97
N PHE A 162 -10.34 14.01 11.06
CA PHE A 162 -9.58 13.43 9.94
C PHE A 162 -8.38 12.62 10.43
N TYR A 163 -7.61 13.16 11.37
CA TYR A 163 -6.46 12.47 11.97
C TYR A 163 -6.84 11.08 12.48
N ARG A 164 -7.94 10.98 13.22
CA ARG A 164 -8.46 9.71 13.75
C ARG A 164 -8.93 8.76 12.65
N ARG A 165 -9.61 9.25 11.62
CA ARG A 165 -10.03 8.43 10.47
C ARG A 165 -8.82 7.88 9.70
N PHE A 166 -7.82 8.70 9.45
CA PHE A 166 -6.58 8.31 8.80
C PHE A 166 -5.87 7.19 9.56
N LEU A 167 -5.61 7.37 10.86
CA LEU A 167 -4.96 6.34 11.69
C LEU A 167 -5.77 5.05 11.78
N LYS A 168 -7.09 5.15 11.86
CA LYS A 168 -7.98 3.98 11.90
C LYS A 168 -7.91 3.19 10.59
N SER A 169 -7.95 3.88 9.46
CA SER A 169 -7.82 3.27 8.14
C SER A 169 -6.45 2.63 7.94
N LEU A 170 -5.38 3.34 8.29
CA LEU A 170 -4.01 2.81 8.22
C LEU A 170 -3.84 1.54 9.08
N ALA A 171 -4.34 1.56 10.31
CA ALA A 171 -4.28 0.42 11.21
C ALA A 171 -5.05 -0.79 10.67
N LEU A 172 -6.22 -0.57 10.06
CA LEU A 172 -7.00 -1.61 9.39
C LEU A 172 -6.21 -2.23 8.25
N GLN A 173 -5.62 -1.41 7.37
CA GLN A 173 -4.81 -1.86 6.24
C GLN A 173 -3.62 -2.70 6.71
N VAL A 174 -2.89 -2.27 7.72
CA VAL A 174 -1.76 -3.01 8.30
C VAL A 174 -2.19 -4.36 8.88
N ARG A 175 -3.32 -4.42 9.59
CA ARG A 175 -3.84 -5.69 10.13
C ARG A 175 -4.26 -6.65 9.03
N TYR A 176 -4.97 -6.14 8.03
CA TYR A 176 -5.37 -6.93 6.89
C TYR A 176 -4.15 -7.46 6.13
N LEU A 177 -3.19 -6.59 5.80
CA LEU A 177 -1.98 -6.98 5.10
C LEU A 177 -1.18 -8.04 5.88
N ARG A 178 -1.08 -7.89 7.21
CA ARG A 178 -0.43 -8.88 8.08
C ARG A 178 -1.12 -10.23 8.02
N HIS A 179 -2.44 -10.25 7.98
CA HIS A 179 -3.23 -11.49 7.90
C HIS A 179 -3.00 -12.24 6.57
N ILE A 180 -2.91 -11.50 5.44
CA ILE A 180 -2.76 -12.12 4.12
C ILE A 180 -1.30 -12.26 3.68
N ALA A 181 -0.32 -11.77 4.44
CA ALA A 181 1.08 -11.71 4.03
C ALA A 181 1.66 -13.07 3.61
N GLU A 182 1.27 -14.17 4.27
CA GLU A 182 1.73 -15.53 3.95
C GLU A 182 1.11 -16.08 2.66
N THR A 183 0.01 -15.51 2.18
CA THR A 183 -0.65 -15.94 0.95
C THR A 183 -0.13 -15.23 -0.29
N VAL A 184 0.75 -14.23 -0.12
CA VAL A 184 1.32 -13.46 -1.23
C VAL A 184 2.35 -14.32 -1.97
N ARG A 185 2.35 -14.24 -3.31
CA ARG A 185 3.32 -14.94 -4.16
C ARG A 185 4.73 -14.45 -3.89
N ASP A 186 5.69 -15.38 -4.02
CA ASP A 186 7.10 -15.03 -4.01
C ASP A 186 7.41 -14.03 -5.13
N GLY A 187 8.35 -13.11 -4.86
CA GLY A 187 8.75 -12.04 -5.77
C GLY A 187 8.49 -10.65 -5.20
N GLU A 188 8.62 -9.63 -6.05
CA GLU A 188 8.57 -8.20 -5.69
C GLU A 188 7.39 -7.83 -4.79
N ALA A 189 6.19 -8.32 -5.10
CA ALA A 189 4.99 -8.05 -4.30
C ALA A 189 5.14 -8.53 -2.84
N ARG A 190 5.77 -9.68 -2.63
CA ARG A 190 6.00 -10.21 -1.29
C ARG A 190 7.07 -9.42 -0.54
N LEU A 191 8.16 -9.05 -1.21
CA LEU A 191 9.19 -8.19 -0.62
C LEU A 191 8.58 -6.85 -0.20
N ARG A 192 7.78 -6.23 -1.06
CA ARG A 192 7.09 -4.96 -0.77
C ARG A 192 6.11 -5.08 0.40
N VAL A 193 5.40 -6.20 0.50
CA VAL A 193 4.54 -6.50 1.66
C VAL A 193 5.35 -6.61 2.96
N ARG A 194 6.51 -7.29 2.94
CA ARG A 194 7.38 -7.39 4.11
C ARG A 194 7.97 -6.04 4.49
N LEU A 195 8.38 -5.24 3.51
CA LEU A 195 8.85 -3.88 3.73
C LEU A 195 7.76 -3.00 4.38
N ALA A 196 6.55 -3.01 3.82
CA ALA A 196 5.43 -2.24 4.38
C ALA A 196 5.11 -2.62 5.83
N LEU A 197 5.14 -3.91 6.15
CA LEU A 197 4.88 -4.39 7.52
C LEU A 197 6.02 -4.05 8.48
N ALA A 198 7.27 -4.09 8.03
CA ALA A 198 8.43 -3.66 8.83
C ALA A 198 8.36 -2.15 9.10
N MET A 199 8.14 -1.34 8.09
CA MET A 199 7.95 0.11 8.22
C MET A 199 6.79 0.44 9.18
N ALA A 200 5.64 -0.22 9.03
CA ALA A 200 4.50 -0.01 9.92
C ALA A 200 4.80 -0.40 11.38
N SER A 201 5.63 -1.42 11.61
CA SER A 201 5.99 -1.84 12.97
C SER A 201 6.88 -0.85 13.70
N VAL A 202 7.63 -0.01 12.96
CA VAL A 202 8.47 1.06 13.52
C VAL A 202 7.71 2.38 13.59
N ALA A 203 6.89 2.66 12.57
CA ALA A 203 6.16 3.94 12.48
C ALA A 203 4.93 4.03 13.38
N MET A 204 4.37 2.89 13.79
CA MET A 204 3.19 2.82 14.65
C MET A 204 3.56 2.17 16.00
N PRO A 205 2.83 2.47 17.10
CA PRO A 205 3.06 1.80 18.38
C PRO A 205 2.97 0.27 18.23
N ALA A 206 4.06 -0.42 18.51
CA ALA A 206 4.18 -1.86 18.44
C ALA A 206 5.07 -2.40 19.58
N SER A 207 4.88 -3.66 19.96
CA SER A 207 5.77 -4.30 20.92
C SER A 207 7.15 -4.59 20.33
N PRO A 208 8.22 -4.62 21.13
CA PRO A 208 9.56 -4.97 20.64
C PRO A 208 9.61 -6.34 19.94
N SER A 209 8.79 -7.29 20.38
CA SER A 209 8.67 -8.62 19.76
C SER A 209 8.05 -8.56 18.37
N ALA A 210 7.04 -7.69 18.18
CA ALA A 210 6.41 -7.48 16.87
C ALA A 210 7.38 -6.82 15.89
N ILE A 211 8.15 -5.84 16.34
CA ILE A 211 9.19 -5.19 15.52
C ILE A 211 10.24 -6.22 15.10
N ARG A 212 10.84 -6.97 16.05
CA ARG A 212 11.82 -8.01 15.73
C ARG A 212 11.28 -9.07 14.76
N LYS A 213 10.03 -9.47 14.92
CA LYS A 213 9.39 -10.43 14.00
C LYS A 213 9.26 -9.86 12.59
N ALA A 214 8.81 -8.61 12.45
CA ALA A 214 8.66 -7.96 11.15
C ALA A 214 10.01 -7.76 10.47
N SER A 215 11.06 -7.31 11.19
CA SER A 215 12.43 -7.20 10.67
C SER A 215 12.95 -8.54 10.18
N ARG A 216 12.86 -9.58 11.00
CA ARG A 216 13.30 -10.94 10.58
C ARG A 216 12.63 -11.43 9.30
N HIS A 217 11.31 -11.18 9.14
CA HIS A 217 10.63 -11.57 7.92
C HIS A 217 11.09 -10.75 6.71
N LEU A 218 11.42 -9.49 6.90
CA LEU A 218 12.00 -8.64 5.84
C LEU A 218 13.41 -9.13 5.48
N ASP A 219 14.27 -9.38 6.47
CA ASP A 219 15.65 -9.86 6.26
C ASP A 219 15.64 -11.16 5.45
N LEU A 220 14.82 -12.13 5.84
CA LEU A 220 14.68 -13.39 5.10
C LEU A 220 14.20 -13.19 3.66
N GLU A 221 13.40 -12.19 3.39
CA GLU A 221 12.92 -11.92 2.04
C GLU A 221 13.97 -11.16 1.22
N LEU A 222 14.73 -10.26 1.85
CA LEU A 222 15.88 -9.59 1.23
C LEU A 222 16.95 -10.60 0.84
N ASP A 223 17.33 -11.51 1.73
CA ASP A 223 18.30 -12.57 1.45
C ASP A 223 17.91 -13.46 0.26
N ARG A 224 16.60 -13.62 0.02
CA ARG A 224 16.07 -14.43 -1.09
C ARG A 224 16.02 -13.70 -2.41
N GLN A 225 15.82 -12.38 -2.38
CA GLN A 225 15.48 -11.61 -3.58
C GLN A 225 16.56 -10.62 -4.00
N ILE A 226 17.43 -10.21 -3.08
CA ILE A 226 18.54 -9.30 -3.38
C ILE A 226 19.82 -10.12 -3.52
N LEU A 227 20.45 -9.97 -4.68
CA LEU A 227 21.70 -10.65 -4.98
C LEU A 227 22.90 -9.92 -4.31
N PRO A 228 24.07 -10.57 -4.19
CA PRO A 228 25.26 -9.92 -3.59
C PRO A 228 25.72 -8.63 -4.28
N ASP A 229 25.35 -8.45 -5.56
CA ASP A 229 25.61 -7.22 -6.32
C ASP A 229 24.56 -6.12 -6.07
N GLY A 230 23.60 -6.34 -5.16
CA GLY A 230 22.52 -5.41 -4.82
C GLY A 230 21.35 -5.42 -5.80
N SER A 231 21.41 -6.21 -6.88
CA SER A 231 20.31 -6.30 -7.83
C SER A 231 19.21 -7.25 -7.35
N HIS A 232 17.99 -7.01 -7.80
CA HIS A 232 16.89 -7.95 -7.55
C HIS A 232 17.08 -9.24 -8.36
N CYS A 233 16.71 -10.40 -7.81
CA CYS A 233 16.89 -11.73 -8.42
C CYS A 233 16.20 -11.88 -9.79
N SER A 234 15.18 -11.09 -10.09
CA SER A 234 14.56 -11.04 -11.43
C SER A 234 15.44 -10.37 -12.48
N ARG A 235 16.51 -9.69 -12.09
CA ARG A 235 17.38 -8.85 -12.91
C ARG A 235 16.61 -7.84 -13.77
N SER A 236 15.43 -7.46 -13.34
CA SER A 236 14.60 -6.44 -13.98
C SER A 236 14.99 -5.05 -13.45
N PRO A 237 15.40 -4.11 -14.31
CA PRO A 237 15.66 -2.73 -13.89
C PRO A 237 14.45 -2.08 -13.24
N ARG A 238 13.25 -2.44 -13.69
CA ARG A 238 11.98 -1.97 -13.13
C ARG A 238 11.81 -2.41 -11.68
N ALA A 239 12.15 -3.64 -11.34
CA ALA A 239 12.08 -4.14 -9.97
C ALA A 239 12.96 -3.33 -9.01
N GLY A 240 14.18 -2.97 -9.44
CA GLY A 240 15.09 -2.15 -8.64
C GLY A 240 14.63 -0.71 -8.43
N LEU A 241 13.83 -0.16 -9.36
CA LEU A 241 13.30 1.21 -9.27
C LEU A 241 11.98 1.29 -8.49
N GLU A 242 11.22 0.21 -8.40
CA GLU A 242 9.89 0.17 -7.77
C GLU A 242 9.93 -0.37 -6.34
N LEU A 243 11.06 -0.94 -5.89
CA LEU A 243 11.31 -1.39 -4.52
C LEU A 243 11.92 -0.28 -3.68
#